data_d1a522ea9da4ad5ab131607a055c154f
#
_entry.id   d1a522ea9da4ad5ab131607a055c154f
#
_cell.length_a   1.000
_cell.length_b   1.000
_cell.length_c   1.000
_cell.angle_alpha   90.00
_cell.angle_beta   90.00
_cell.angle_gamma   90.00
#
_symmetry.space_group_name_H-M   'P 1'
#
loop_
_entity.id
_entity.type
_entity.pdbx_description
1 polymer ?
#
loop_
_entity_poly.entity_id
_entity_poly.type
_entity_poly.pdbx_seq_one_letter_code
_entity_poly.pdbx_strand_id
1 'polypeptide(L)'
;MSLLGLPKVEVIPSNAAEDLPKTLQPFEYVLATATKKAHAVYEAEIQTEEEKGEPGLIIAADTVVVDTSTGTILEKPRSEASHIAMLKALRSARNHKVYTAIAVMAPLVSARQPGYAMETAIEETAVRFDGGVSDELILAYVKTREGADKAGGYGLQGLGSILIQGIDGSYDNVVGLPLKTTLGLMEKVLAKADDDDRLGDDDMGFDDEEEEEEDDE
;
A
#
# COMPACT_ATOMS: atom_id res chain seq x y z
N MET A 1 2.09 -2.95 -10.81
CA MET A 1 0.89 -3.81 -10.99
C MET A 1 0.98 -4.74 -12.18
N SER A 2 1.41 -4.29 -13.38
CA SER A 2 1.62 -5.22 -14.53
C SER A 2 2.58 -6.38 -14.22
N LEU A 3 3.53 -6.20 -13.32
CA LEU A 3 4.47 -7.24 -12.88
C LEU A 3 3.83 -8.36 -12.05
N LEU A 4 2.65 -8.13 -11.47
CA LEU A 4 1.89 -9.15 -10.74
C LEU A 4 0.96 -9.99 -11.67
N GLY A 5 0.92 -9.69 -12.98
CA GLY A 5 0.11 -10.42 -13.94
C GLY A 5 -1.40 -10.24 -13.78
N LEU A 6 -1.84 -9.24 -13.05
CA LEU A 6 -3.27 -8.99 -12.80
C LEU A 6 -3.98 -8.52 -14.09
N PRO A 7 -5.09 -9.17 -14.50
CA PRO A 7 -5.70 -8.95 -15.81
C PRO A 7 -6.48 -7.64 -15.92
N LYS A 8 -7.00 -7.14 -14.83
CA LYS A 8 -7.76 -5.87 -14.76
C LYS A 8 -7.36 -5.13 -13.49
N VAL A 9 -6.62 -4.03 -13.64
CA VAL A 9 -6.25 -3.16 -12.53
C VAL A 9 -6.83 -1.78 -12.81
N GLU A 10 -7.69 -1.34 -11.93
CA GLU A 10 -8.18 0.04 -11.87
C GLU A 10 -7.39 0.80 -10.80
N VAL A 11 -6.99 2.03 -11.11
CA VAL A 11 -6.30 2.91 -10.15
C VAL A 11 -7.29 3.92 -9.63
N ILE A 12 -7.68 3.76 -8.36
CA ILE A 12 -8.68 4.61 -7.70
C ILE A 12 -7.99 5.48 -6.66
N PRO A 13 -8.02 6.82 -6.79
CA PRO A 13 -7.55 7.72 -5.75
C PRO A 13 -8.40 7.54 -4.48
N SER A 14 -7.79 7.20 -3.36
CA SER A 14 -8.51 6.94 -2.12
C SER A 14 -9.20 8.17 -1.53
N ASN A 15 -8.76 9.40 -1.90
CA ASN A 15 -9.18 10.67 -1.29
C ASN A 15 -9.13 10.67 0.25
N ALA A 16 -8.47 9.69 0.87
CA ALA A 16 -8.32 9.59 2.31
C ALA A 16 -7.42 10.73 2.80
N ALA A 17 -7.87 11.45 3.82
CA ALA A 17 -7.07 12.51 4.43
C ALA A 17 -5.82 11.90 5.09
N GLU A 18 -4.64 12.42 4.74
CA GLU A 18 -3.35 12.06 5.37
C GLU A 18 -3.12 12.96 6.60
N ASP A 19 -4.04 12.88 7.57
CA ASP A 19 -4.13 13.74 8.76
C ASP A 19 -3.75 13.03 10.06
N LEU A 20 -3.06 11.89 9.96
CA LEU A 20 -2.63 11.14 11.13
C LEU A 20 -1.62 11.90 11.98
N PRO A 21 -1.63 11.73 13.31
CA PRO A 21 -0.68 12.38 14.20
C PRO A 21 0.77 12.05 13.82
N LYS A 22 1.59 13.06 13.62
CA LYS A 22 3.03 12.88 13.31
C LYS A 22 3.87 12.41 14.52
N THR A 23 3.20 12.16 15.65
CA THR A 23 3.80 11.55 16.84
C THR A 23 3.87 10.02 16.76
N LEU A 24 3.17 9.42 15.78
CA LEU A 24 3.26 8.00 15.51
C LEU A 24 4.67 7.60 15.06
N GLN A 25 5.08 6.38 15.40
CA GLN A 25 6.29 5.84 14.82
C GLN A 25 6.11 5.68 13.30
N PRO A 26 7.19 5.80 12.50
CA PRO A 26 7.07 5.74 11.03
C PRO A 26 6.33 4.52 10.51
N PHE A 27 6.55 3.34 11.11
CA PHE A 27 5.88 2.10 10.72
C PHE A 27 4.39 2.08 11.08
N GLU A 28 4.00 2.70 12.22
CA GLU A 28 2.59 2.85 12.60
C GLU A 28 1.88 3.82 11.67
N TYR A 29 2.56 4.92 11.31
CA TYR A 29 2.01 5.93 10.41
C TYR A 29 1.69 5.36 9.03
N VAL A 30 2.63 4.65 8.39
CA VAL A 30 2.40 4.07 7.05
C VAL A 30 1.35 2.97 7.08
N LEU A 31 1.32 2.15 8.14
CA LEU A 31 0.33 1.09 8.29
C LEU A 31 -1.08 1.66 8.41
N ALA A 32 -1.26 2.62 9.30
CA ALA A 32 -2.55 3.27 9.48
C ALA A 32 -3.00 4.00 8.21
N THR A 33 -2.08 4.65 7.48
CA THR A 33 -2.38 5.33 6.23
C THR A 33 -2.78 4.35 5.12
N ALA A 34 -2.05 3.25 4.93
CA ALA A 34 -2.38 2.23 3.94
C ALA A 34 -3.74 1.59 4.23
N THR A 35 -4.00 1.25 5.51
CA THR A 35 -5.28 0.71 5.96
C THR A 35 -6.44 1.68 5.71
N LYS A 36 -6.26 2.96 6.07
CA LYS A 36 -7.27 4.01 5.82
C LYS A 36 -7.56 4.18 4.32
N LYS A 37 -6.53 4.10 3.47
CA LYS A 37 -6.70 4.14 2.01
C LYS A 37 -7.50 2.95 1.49
N ALA A 38 -7.22 1.74 1.98
CA ALA A 38 -7.96 0.53 1.60
C ALA A 38 -9.44 0.65 1.98
N HIS A 39 -9.75 1.06 3.21
CA HIS A 39 -11.12 1.27 3.66
C HIS A 39 -11.86 2.32 2.85
N ALA A 40 -11.24 3.47 2.58
CA ALA A 40 -11.87 4.54 1.80
C ALA A 40 -12.23 4.09 0.38
N VAL A 41 -11.40 3.27 -0.26
CA VAL A 41 -11.72 2.70 -1.58
C VAL A 41 -12.81 1.65 -1.46
N TYR A 42 -12.76 0.76 -0.47
CA TYR A 42 -13.79 -0.24 -0.23
C TYR A 42 -15.18 0.40 -0.03
N GLU A 43 -15.28 1.39 0.84
CA GLU A 43 -16.53 2.12 1.09
C GLU A 43 -17.07 2.82 -0.17
N ALA A 44 -16.18 3.37 -1.01
CA ALA A 44 -16.57 4.02 -2.24
C ALA A 44 -17.06 3.03 -3.31
N GLU A 45 -16.38 1.88 -3.46
CA GLU A 45 -16.73 0.88 -4.47
C GLU A 45 -18.01 0.11 -4.12
N ILE A 46 -18.27 -0.19 -2.85
CA ILE A 46 -19.55 -0.78 -2.42
C ILE A 46 -20.74 0.11 -2.79
N GLN A 47 -20.61 1.44 -2.74
CA GLN A 47 -21.69 2.35 -3.13
C GLN A 47 -22.00 2.31 -4.63
N THR A 48 -21.09 1.80 -5.44
CA THR A 48 -21.24 1.68 -6.90
C THR A 48 -21.37 0.24 -7.39
N GLU A 49 -21.57 -0.72 -6.48
CA GLU A 49 -21.64 -2.16 -6.76
C GLU A 49 -22.72 -2.51 -7.81
N GLU A 50 -23.89 -1.90 -7.73
CA GLU A 50 -24.97 -2.11 -8.70
C GLU A 50 -24.57 -1.75 -10.14
N GLU A 51 -23.64 -0.81 -10.32
CA GLU A 51 -23.21 -0.32 -11.64
C GLU A 51 -21.97 -1.07 -12.16
N LYS A 52 -21.02 -1.36 -11.28
CA LYS A 52 -19.68 -1.87 -11.66
C LYS A 52 -19.41 -3.30 -11.24
N GLY A 53 -20.21 -3.85 -10.33
CA GLY A 53 -19.92 -5.08 -9.60
C GLY A 53 -18.92 -4.83 -8.47
N GLU A 54 -18.84 -5.77 -7.56
CA GLU A 54 -17.98 -5.75 -6.40
C GLU A 54 -16.48 -5.90 -6.78
N PRO A 55 -15.56 -5.15 -6.13
CA PRO A 55 -14.13 -5.32 -6.40
C PRO A 55 -13.66 -6.69 -5.90
N GLY A 56 -13.04 -7.50 -6.75
CA GLY A 56 -12.50 -8.80 -6.33
C GLY A 56 -11.32 -8.70 -5.36
N LEU A 57 -10.56 -7.60 -5.40
CA LEU A 57 -9.43 -7.34 -4.51
C LEU A 57 -9.07 -5.86 -4.51
N ILE A 58 -8.78 -5.33 -3.32
CA ILE A 58 -8.28 -3.96 -3.13
C ILE A 58 -6.86 -4.04 -2.59
N ILE A 59 -5.94 -3.31 -3.21
CA ILE A 59 -4.55 -3.19 -2.77
C ILE A 59 -4.26 -1.72 -2.53
N ALA A 60 -3.92 -1.36 -1.30
CA ALA A 60 -3.48 -0.03 -0.94
C ALA A 60 -2.07 -0.08 -0.35
N ALA A 61 -1.26 0.95 -0.65
CA ALA A 61 0.06 1.09 -0.08
C ALA A 61 0.34 2.53 0.33
N ASP A 62 1.22 2.69 1.31
CA ASP A 62 1.77 3.97 1.70
C ASP A 62 3.26 3.84 1.96
N THR A 63 4.04 4.85 1.57
CA THR A 63 5.50 4.84 1.66
C THR A 63 6.00 6.11 2.30
N VAL A 64 6.88 5.97 3.29
CA VAL A 64 7.61 7.10 3.89
C VAL A 64 9.11 6.86 3.86
N VAL A 65 9.85 7.95 3.77
CA VAL A 65 11.31 7.99 3.96
C VAL A 65 11.61 8.56 5.33
N VAL A 66 12.53 7.93 6.06
CA VAL A 66 12.91 8.33 7.42
C VAL A 66 14.39 8.66 7.46
N ASP A 67 14.72 9.87 7.84
CA ASP A 67 16.08 10.22 8.19
C ASP A 67 16.46 9.53 9.50
N THR A 68 17.39 8.58 9.43
CA THR A 68 17.81 7.78 10.58
C THR A 68 18.58 8.57 11.63
N SER A 69 19.12 9.74 11.29
CA SER A 69 19.87 10.60 12.22
C SER A 69 18.95 11.38 13.14
N THR A 70 17.75 11.72 12.67
CA THR A 70 16.76 12.55 13.39
C THR A 70 15.48 11.80 13.75
N GLY A 71 15.23 10.63 13.14
CA GLY A 71 13.94 9.92 13.21
C GLY A 71 12.80 10.64 12.48
N THR A 72 13.11 11.66 11.70
CA THR A 72 12.09 12.48 11.02
C THR A 72 11.58 11.81 9.76
N ILE A 73 10.25 11.78 9.60
CA ILE A 73 9.60 11.37 8.34
C ILE A 73 9.78 12.48 7.31
N LEU A 74 10.37 12.11 6.16
CA LEU A 74 10.56 13.00 5.02
C LEU A 74 9.40 12.80 4.05
N GLU A 75 8.47 13.74 4.07
CA GLU A 75 7.32 13.79 3.16
C GLU A 75 7.73 14.26 1.76
N LYS A 76 6.75 14.47 0.89
CA LYS A 76 6.94 15.11 -0.41
C LYS A 76 7.42 16.55 -0.23
N PRO A 77 8.41 17.01 -1.00
CA PRO A 77 8.88 18.38 -0.90
C PRO A 77 7.80 19.37 -1.34
N ARG A 78 7.61 20.45 -0.59
CA ARG A 78 6.55 21.46 -0.84
C ARG A 78 7.00 22.59 -1.76
N SER A 79 8.28 22.70 -2.02
CA SER A 79 8.89 23.72 -2.87
C SER A 79 10.24 23.25 -3.39
N GLU A 80 10.76 23.90 -4.44
CA GLU A 80 12.10 23.63 -4.96
C GLU A 80 13.18 23.82 -3.88
N ALA A 81 13.07 24.87 -3.08
CA ALA A 81 14.01 25.13 -1.99
C ALA A 81 13.99 24.01 -0.93
N SER A 82 12.81 23.55 -0.52
CA SER A 82 12.67 22.43 0.42
C SER A 82 13.17 21.12 -0.18
N HIS A 83 12.99 20.90 -1.47
CA HIS A 83 13.49 19.72 -2.20
C HIS A 83 15.03 19.69 -2.19
N ILE A 84 15.67 20.79 -2.53
CA ILE A 84 17.14 20.94 -2.48
C ILE A 84 17.65 20.68 -1.05
N ALA A 85 17.03 21.30 -0.05
CA ALA A 85 17.43 21.13 1.35
C ALA A 85 17.31 19.67 1.81
N MET A 86 16.22 18.99 1.42
CA MET A 86 15.97 17.58 1.73
C MET A 86 17.05 16.67 1.13
N LEU A 87 17.37 16.80 -0.15
CA LEU A 87 18.39 15.97 -0.81
C LEU A 87 19.79 16.25 -0.24
N LYS A 88 20.11 17.50 0.12
CA LYS A 88 21.38 17.83 0.80
C LYS A 88 21.45 17.21 2.20
N ALA A 89 20.36 17.17 2.94
CA ALA A 89 20.27 16.52 4.23
C ALA A 89 20.50 15.01 4.11
N LEU A 90 19.82 14.34 3.16
CA LEU A 90 20.02 12.91 2.86
C LEU A 90 21.46 12.59 2.45
N ARG A 91 22.07 13.42 1.60
CA ARG A 91 23.50 13.30 1.24
C ARG A 91 24.42 13.39 2.46
N SER A 92 24.13 14.31 3.38
CA SER A 92 24.93 14.50 4.59
C SER A 92 24.76 13.36 5.60
N ALA A 93 23.53 12.88 5.79
CA ALA A 93 23.20 11.76 6.65
C ALA A 93 23.70 10.41 6.08
N ARG A 94 23.82 10.31 4.77
CA ARG A 94 24.21 9.12 3.98
C ARG A 94 23.24 7.95 4.05
N ASN A 95 22.68 7.66 5.21
CA ASN A 95 21.78 6.53 5.42
C ASN A 95 20.40 7.02 5.82
N HIS A 96 19.40 6.42 5.22
CA HIS A 96 17.99 6.62 5.58
C HIS A 96 17.23 5.30 5.38
N LYS A 97 16.02 5.24 5.88
CA LYS A 97 15.15 4.08 5.75
C LYS A 97 13.90 4.41 4.95
N VAL A 98 13.44 3.45 4.19
CA VAL A 98 12.16 3.52 3.48
C VAL A 98 11.26 2.44 4.06
N TYR A 99 10.08 2.85 4.51
CA TYR A 99 9.02 1.96 4.97
C TYR A 99 7.86 2.02 4.00
N THR A 100 7.41 0.86 3.53
CA THR A 100 6.15 0.75 2.81
C THR A 100 5.24 -0.21 3.55
N ALA A 101 4.04 0.25 3.88
CA ALA A 101 2.96 -0.59 4.34
C ALA A 101 2.04 -0.94 3.18
N ILE A 102 1.55 -2.17 3.20
CA ILE A 102 0.58 -2.70 2.24
C ILE A 102 -0.65 -3.17 3.02
N ALA A 103 -1.83 -2.82 2.54
CA ALA A 103 -3.10 -3.39 2.96
C ALA A 103 -3.75 -4.05 1.75
N VAL A 104 -4.09 -5.33 1.89
CA VAL A 104 -4.83 -6.10 0.88
C VAL A 104 -6.15 -6.49 1.48
N MET A 105 -7.24 -6.27 0.76
CA MET A 105 -8.60 -6.50 1.20
C MET A 105 -9.41 -7.19 0.10
N ALA A 106 -10.24 -8.16 0.46
CA ALA A 106 -11.26 -8.76 -0.41
C ALA A 106 -12.60 -8.75 0.30
N PRO A 107 -13.72 -8.44 -0.39
CA PRO A 107 -15.06 -8.62 0.12
C PRO A 107 -15.31 -10.07 0.53
N LEU A 108 -16.24 -10.29 1.46
CA LEU A 108 -16.71 -11.60 1.89
C LEU A 108 -18.17 -11.75 1.49
N VAL A 109 -18.54 -12.92 0.99
CA VAL A 109 -19.92 -13.24 0.58
C VAL A 109 -20.85 -13.38 1.79
N SER A 110 -20.31 -13.82 2.94
CA SER A 110 -21.09 -13.98 4.15
C SER A 110 -21.51 -12.61 4.73
N ALA A 111 -22.72 -12.58 5.32
CA ALA A 111 -23.22 -11.39 6.04
C ALA A 111 -22.48 -11.09 7.36
N ARG A 112 -21.27 -11.60 7.55
CA ARG A 112 -20.44 -11.38 8.75
C ARG A 112 -19.90 -9.94 8.76
N GLN A 113 -19.72 -9.39 9.95
CA GLN A 113 -19.03 -8.11 10.12
C GLN A 113 -17.60 -8.34 10.63
N PRO A 114 -16.60 -7.72 10.00
CA PRO A 114 -16.69 -6.85 8.82
C PRO A 114 -16.92 -7.66 7.55
N GLY A 115 -17.63 -7.11 6.55
CA GLY A 115 -17.92 -7.76 5.25
C GLY A 115 -16.70 -7.88 4.33
N TYR A 116 -15.50 -8.00 4.88
CA TYR A 116 -14.25 -8.15 4.13
C TYR A 116 -13.20 -8.94 4.93
N ALA A 117 -12.33 -9.64 4.24
CA ALA A 117 -11.04 -10.09 4.76
C ALA A 117 -9.95 -9.06 4.47
N MET A 118 -9.07 -8.79 5.42
CA MET A 118 -7.94 -7.89 5.24
C MET A 118 -6.66 -8.45 5.86
N GLU A 119 -5.56 -8.29 5.14
CA GLU A 119 -4.21 -8.58 5.62
C GLU A 119 -3.31 -7.37 5.36
N THR A 120 -2.38 -7.14 6.26
CA THR A 120 -1.43 -6.02 6.15
C THR A 120 -0.01 -6.49 6.42
N ALA A 121 0.95 -5.79 5.83
CA ALA A 121 2.36 -5.97 6.13
C ALA A 121 3.11 -4.64 5.99
N ILE A 122 4.31 -4.60 6.59
CA ILE A 122 5.23 -3.48 6.46
C ILE A 122 6.58 -4.05 6.01
N GLU A 123 7.23 -3.36 5.10
CA GLU A 123 8.59 -3.68 4.68
C GLU A 123 9.51 -2.49 4.88
N GLU A 124 10.72 -2.76 5.40
CA GLU A 124 11.77 -1.78 5.62
C GLU A 124 12.93 -2.04 4.68
N THR A 125 13.48 -1.00 4.07
CA THR A 125 14.72 -1.05 3.29
C THR A 125 15.63 0.11 3.69
N ALA A 126 16.88 -0.19 3.97
CA ALA A 126 17.89 0.83 4.18
C ALA A 126 18.44 1.30 2.83
N VAL A 127 18.53 2.62 2.68
CA VAL A 127 19.05 3.25 1.46
C VAL A 127 20.28 4.08 1.81
N ARG A 128 21.35 3.88 1.03
CA ARG A 128 22.59 4.61 1.14
C ARG A 128 22.69 5.66 0.05
N PHE A 129 22.62 6.92 0.45
CA PHE A 129 22.80 8.07 -0.45
C PHE A 129 24.29 8.26 -0.77
N ASP A 130 24.62 8.60 -2.00
CA ASP A 130 26.01 8.85 -2.37
C ASP A 130 26.48 10.22 -1.82
N GLY A 131 27.45 10.17 -0.89
CA GLY A 131 28.03 11.37 -0.30
C GLY A 131 28.89 12.19 -1.24
N GLY A 132 29.26 11.64 -2.42
CA GLY A 132 30.00 12.34 -3.47
C GLY A 132 29.14 13.17 -4.42
N VAL A 133 27.82 13.12 -4.30
CA VAL A 133 26.89 13.91 -5.12
C VAL A 133 27.16 15.40 -4.92
N SER A 134 27.43 16.13 -6.00
CA SER A 134 27.68 17.58 -5.94
C SER A 134 26.38 18.40 -5.77
N ASP A 135 26.53 19.66 -5.35
CA ASP A 135 25.39 20.58 -5.28
C ASP A 135 24.78 20.85 -6.64
N GLU A 136 25.61 20.93 -7.68
CA GLU A 136 25.18 21.12 -9.08
C GLU A 136 24.33 19.93 -9.56
N LEU A 137 24.72 18.70 -9.19
CA LEU A 137 23.95 17.50 -9.54
C LEU A 137 22.58 17.47 -8.83
N ILE A 138 22.55 17.85 -7.55
CA ILE A 138 21.27 17.99 -6.82
C ILE A 138 20.38 19.02 -7.50
N LEU A 139 20.92 20.20 -7.85
CA LEU A 139 20.17 21.26 -8.54
C LEU A 139 19.67 20.79 -9.91
N ALA A 140 20.49 20.08 -10.68
CA ALA A 140 20.11 19.53 -11.97
C ALA A 140 18.96 18.50 -11.82
N TYR A 141 19.05 17.60 -10.82
CA TYR A 141 18.01 16.63 -10.54
C TYR A 141 16.70 17.30 -10.12
N VAL A 142 16.73 18.26 -9.22
CA VAL A 142 15.52 18.97 -8.76
C VAL A 142 14.82 19.67 -9.94
N LYS A 143 15.55 20.22 -10.90
CA LYS A 143 14.99 20.84 -12.11
C LYS A 143 14.21 19.85 -12.99
N THR A 144 14.52 18.56 -12.96
CA THR A 144 13.74 17.53 -13.67
C THR A 144 12.33 17.34 -13.10
N ARG A 145 12.10 17.75 -11.87
CA ARG A 145 10.87 17.59 -11.10
C ARG A 145 10.48 16.13 -10.81
N GLU A 146 11.34 15.15 -11.16
CA GLU A 146 11.05 13.72 -10.98
C GLU A 146 10.76 13.36 -9.52
N GLY A 147 11.47 13.94 -8.56
CA GLY A 147 11.29 13.67 -7.12
C GLY A 147 10.26 14.56 -6.43
N ALA A 148 9.60 15.48 -7.14
CA ALA A 148 8.74 16.49 -6.52
C ALA A 148 7.48 15.92 -5.87
N ASP A 149 7.01 14.77 -6.33
CA ASP A 149 5.83 14.05 -5.86
C ASP A 149 6.17 12.82 -4.99
N LYS A 150 7.45 12.63 -4.65
CA LYS A 150 7.95 11.46 -3.94
C LYS A 150 8.40 11.77 -2.52
N ALA A 151 8.12 10.88 -1.58
CA ALA A 151 8.69 10.92 -0.24
C ALA A 151 10.22 10.92 -0.31
N GLY A 152 10.88 11.75 0.50
CA GLY A 152 12.34 11.91 0.45
C GLY A 152 12.86 12.68 -0.76
N GLY A 153 12.00 13.05 -1.72
CA GLY A 153 12.36 13.89 -2.86
C GLY A 153 13.17 13.21 -3.96
N TYR A 154 13.20 11.87 -4.05
CA TYR A 154 13.89 11.15 -5.13
C TYR A 154 13.12 9.90 -5.58
N GLY A 155 13.38 9.45 -6.80
CA GLY A 155 12.83 8.23 -7.37
C GLY A 155 13.92 7.24 -7.74
N LEU A 156 13.99 6.07 -7.07
CA LEU A 156 15.00 5.05 -7.35
C LEU A 156 14.87 4.45 -8.76
N GLN A 157 13.64 4.39 -9.28
CA GLN A 157 13.34 3.80 -10.59
C GLN A 157 13.73 4.70 -11.78
N GLY A 158 13.98 6.00 -11.51
CA GLY A 158 14.30 6.99 -12.54
C GLY A 158 15.70 7.58 -12.38
N LEU A 159 15.82 8.86 -12.75
CA LEU A 159 17.07 9.62 -12.66
C LEU A 159 17.60 9.73 -11.22
N GLY A 160 16.73 9.67 -10.21
CA GLY A 160 17.13 9.70 -8.81
C GLY A 160 18.04 8.54 -8.41
N SER A 161 18.13 7.47 -9.20
CA SER A 161 19.08 6.37 -8.98
C SER A 161 20.55 6.84 -8.95
N ILE A 162 20.88 7.91 -9.65
CA ILE A 162 22.24 8.50 -9.64
C ILE A 162 22.65 9.10 -8.29
N LEU A 163 21.68 9.35 -7.41
CA LEU A 163 21.91 9.90 -6.08
C LEU A 163 22.17 8.80 -5.03
N ILE A 164 21.93 7.53 -5.40
CA ILE A 164 21.93 6.40 -4.48
C ILE A 164 23.15 5.53 -4.72
N GLN A 165 23.93 5.27 -3.67
CA GLN A 165 25.09 4.39 -3.69
C GLN A 165 24.71 2.92 -3.59
N GLY A 166 23.61 2.58 -2.89
CA GLY A 166 23.14 1.22 -2.71
C GLY A 166 21.94 1.13 -1.79
N ILE A 167 21.33 -0.04 -1.79
CA ILE A 167 20.21 -0.40 -0.92
C ILE A 167 20.53 -1.69 -0.17
N ASP A 168 19.98 -1.85 1.01
CA ASP A 168 20.00 -3.09 1.79
C ASP A 168 18.54 -3.42 2.14
N GLY A 169 17.98 -4.40 1.41
CA GLY A 169 16.57 -4.76 1.41
C GLY A 169 15.96 -4.81 0.02
N SER A 170 14.64 -4.62 -0.08
CA SER A 170 13.89 -4.75 -1.32
C SER A 170 13.93 -3.47 -2.17
N TYR A 171 14.28 -3.62 -3.44
CA TYR A 171 14.15 -2.57 -4.44
C TYR A 171 12.70 -2.10 -4.61
N ASP A 172 11.78 -3.07 -4.69
CA ASP A 172 10.36 -2.81 -4.90
C ASP A 172 9.74 -2.04 -3.73
N ASN A 173 10.24 -2.28 -2.50
CA ASN A 173 9.85 -1.49 -1.33
C ASN A 173 10.21 0.00 -1.51
N VAL A 174 11.41 0.30 -1.96
CA VAL A 174 11.85 1.69 -2.20
C VAL A 174 11.06 2.35 -3.33
N VAL A 175 10.65 1.57 -4.33
CA VAL A 175 9.75 2.04 -5.41
C VAL A 175 8.34 2.32 -4.90
N GLY A 176 7.90 1.65 -3.82
CA GLY A 176 6.64 1.93 -3.14
C GLY A 176 5.61 0.80 -3.17
N LEU A 177 5.96 -0.39 -3.69
CA LEU A 177 5.13 -1.59 -3.60
C LEU A 177 6.01 -2.85 -3.57
N PRO A 178 6.28 -3.45 -2.40
CA PRO A 178 7.05 -4.67 -2.27
C PRO A 178 6.28 -5.88 -2.83
N LEU A 179 6.62 -6.29 -4.05
CA LEU A 179 5.84 -7.24 -4.86
C LEU A 179 5.71 -8.61 -4.20
N LYS A 180 6.79 -9.16 -3.64
CA LYS A 180 6.78 -10.46 -2.96
C LYS A 180 5.83 -10.46 -1.76
N THR A 181 5.93 -9.44 -0.92
CA THR A 181 5.08 -9.27 0.27
C THR A 181 3.63 -9.06 -0.13
N THR A 182 3.39 -8.23 -1.16
CA THR A 182 2.04 -8.01 -1.69
C THR A 182 1.40 -9.29 -2.20
N LEU A 183 2.14 -10.11 -2.96
CA LEU A 183 1.65 -11.41 -3.45
C LEU A 183 1.26 -12.34 -2.29
N GLY A 184 2.12 -12.46 -1.27
CA GLY A 184 1.81 -13.28 -0.08
C GLY A 184 0.61 -12.80 0.72
N LEU A 185 0.33 -11.49 0.74
CA LEU A 185 -0.90 -10.95 1.34
C LEU A 185 -2.14 -11.28 0.49
N MET A 186 -2.02 -11.16 -0.84
CA MET A 186 -3.10 -11.53 -1.75
C MET A 186 -3.50 -13.00 -1.59
N GLU A 187 -2.54 -13.91 -1.55
CA GLU A 187 -2.80 -15.35 -1.33
C GLU A 187 -3.54 -15.59 -0.02
N LYS A 188 -3.15 -14.92 1.07
CA LYS A 188 -3.81 -15.05 2.38
C LYS A 188 -5.23 -14.51 2.39
N VAL A 189 -5.45 -13.36 1.77
CA VAL A 189 -6.78 -12.72 1.73
C VAL A 189 -7.73 -13.52 0.86
N LEU A 190 -7.28 -13.98 -0.31
CA LEU A 190 -8.09 -14.81 -1.21
C LEU A 190 -8.43 -16.15 -0.58
N ALA A 191 -7.51 -16.81 0.12
CA ALA A 191 -7.81 -18.05 0.84
C ALA A 191 -8.90 -17.84 1.91
N LYS A 192 -8.92 -16.70 2.61
CA LYS A 192 -9.97 -16.37 3.57
C LYS A 192 -11.31 -16.10 2.90
N ALA A 193 -11.31 -15.46 1.74
CA ALA A 193 -12.53 -15.23 0.96
C ALA A 193 -13.10 -16.53 0.42
N ASP A 194 -12.25 -17.42 -0.11
CA ASP A 194 -12.66 -18.75 -0.60
C ASP A 194 -13.21 -19.65 0.52
N ASP A 195 -12.65 -19.59 1.73
CA ASP A 195 -13.15 -20.33 2.90
C ASP A 195 -14.52 -19.79 3.37
N ASP A 196 -14.73 -18.48 3.28
CA ASP A 196 -16.00 -17.84 3.60
C ASP A 196 -17.11 -18.23 2.61
N ASP A 197 -16.81 -18.29 1.32
CA ASP A 197 -17.73 -18.70 0.26
C ASP A 197 -18.23 -20.14 0.47
N ARG A 198 -17.34 -21.07 0.81
CA ARG A 198 -17.69 -22.47 1.12
C ARG A 198 -18.59 -22.62 2.33
N LEU A 199 -18.39 -21.80 3.38
CA LEU A 199 -19.23 -21.84 4.58
C LEU A 199 -20.63 -21.26 4.31
N GLY A 200 -20.79 -20.36 3.35
CA GLY A 200 -22.06 -19.82 2.90
C GLY A 200 -22.92 -20.85 2.17
N ASP A 201 -22.31 -21.73 1.37
CA ASP A 201 -22.99 -22.80 0.63
C ASP A 201 -23.51 -23.92 1.56
N ASP A 202 -22.79 -24.25 2.63
CA ASP A 202 -23.18 -25.29 3.58
C ASP A 202 -24.39 -24.90 4.47
N ASP A 203 -24.65 -23.60 4.68
CA ASP A 203 -25.78 -23.10 5.49
C ASP A 203 -27.11 -23.03 4.71
N MET A 204 -27.08 -23.23 3.38
CA MET A 204 -28.27 -23.32 2.51
C MET A 204 -28.74 -24.76 2.28
N GLY A 205 -28.33 -25.71 3.12
CA GLY A 205 -28.71 -27.13 3.07
C GLY A 205 -30.14 -27.35 3.52
N PHE A 206 -30.95 -27.64 2.52
CA PHE A 206 -32.21 -28.42 2.47
C PHE A 206 -32.90 -28.74 3.81
N ASP A 207 -33.88 -27.94 4.15
CA ASP A 207 -35.07 -28.41 4.90
C ASP A 207 -36.00 -29.10 3.87
N ASP A 208 -35.70 -30.36 3.53
CA ASP A 208 -36.70 -31.26 2.95
C ASP A 208 -37.69 -31.64 4.07
N GLU A 209 -38.73 -30.84 4.24
CA GLU A 209 -39.94 -31.26 4.96
C GLU A 209 -40.59 -32.36 4.18
N GLU A 210 -40.37 -33.62 4.60
CA GLU A 210 -41.18 -34.77 4.21
C GLU A 210 -42.61 -34.54 4.74
N GLU A 211 -43.53 -34.10 3.87
CA GLU A 211 -44.98 -34.17 4.10
C GLU A 211 -45.38 -35.67 4.14
N GLU A 212 -45.54 -36.22 5.36
CA GLU A 212 -46.21 -37.48 5.57
C GLU A 212 -47.71 -37.27 5.23
N GLU A 213 -48.12 -37.79 4.07
CA GLU A 213 -49.55 -38.02 3.75
C GLU A 213 -50.10 -39.10 4.69
N GLU A 214 -50.88 -38.72 5.68
CA GLU A 214 -51.74 -39.66 6.42
C GLU A 214 -52.95 -40.00 5.54
N ASP A 215 -52.96 -41.22 4.98
CA ASP A 215 -54.14 -41.85 4.43
C ASP A 215 -55.05 -42.35 5.58
N ASP A 216 -56.21 -41.68 5.77
CA ASP A 216 -57.30 -42.13 6.58
C ASP A 216 -58.31 -42.94 5.73
N GLU A 217 -58.49 -44.24 6.10
CA GLU A 217 -59.64 -45.04 5.76
C GLU A 217 -60.79 -44.83 6.73
#